data_33f923f6ed4590a65b9ead8093e38bc7
#
_entry.id   33f923f6ed4590a65b9ead8093e38bc7
#
_cell.length_a   1.000
_cell.length_b   1.000
_cell.length_c   1.000
_cell.angle_alpha   90.00
_cell.angle_beta   90.00
_cell.angle_gamma   90.00
#
_symmetry.space_group_name_H-M   'P 1'
#
loop_
_entity.id
_entity.type
_entity.pdbx_description
1 polymer ?
#
loop_
_entity_poly.entity_id
_entity_poly.type
_entity_poly.pdbx_seq_one_letter_code
_entity_poly.pdbx_strand_id
1 'polypeptide(L)'
;MKLGIVGLPNVGQSTLFNAITKSQVEAANYPFATIQPNVGVVEVPDARIDRLVEIFHPKKTIYTTFEFTDIAGLVKGASKGEGLGNKFLANIRETDAILHVLRCFDDENVTHVDGSVDPVRDKEIIDTELQLKDLETIESRIQKVQKQAQTGGDKQAKQMYDILVKYK
;
A
#
# COMPACT_ATOMS: atom_id res chain seq x y z
N MET A 1 -0.73 1.33 -12.13
CA MET A 1 -1.26 0.90 -10.82
C MET A 1 -0.11 0.91 -9.82
N LYS A 2 -0.33 1.57 -8.68
CA LYS A 2 0.66 1.69 -7.60
C LYS A 2 0.35 0.70 -6.49
N LEU A 3 1.33 -0.13 -6.13
CA LEU A 3 1.22 -1.15 -5.09
C LEU A 3 2.15 -0.79 -3.92
N GLY A 4 1.60 -0.64 -2.74
CA GLY A 4 2.37 -0.47 -1.52
C GLY A 4 2.74 -1.82 -0.91
N ILE A 5 4.01 -2.12 -0.75
CA ILE A 5 4.47 -3.31 -0.02
C ILE A 5 4.52 -2.96 1.46
N VAL A 6 3.81 -3.71 2.28
CA VAL A 6 3.63 -3.47 3.71
C VAL A 6 3.90 -4.74 4.50
N GLY A 7 4.54 -4.62 5.64
CA GLY A 7 4.78 -5.72 6.57
C GLY A 7 5.36 -5.23 7.89
N LEU A 8 5.44 -6.13 8.87
CA LEU A 8 6.20 -5.88 10.09
C LEU A 8 7.71 -5.84 9.78
N PRO A 9 8.53 -5.26 10.64
CA PRO A 9 9.97 -5.34 10.49
C PRO A 9 10.49 -6.78 10.40
N ASN A 10 11.51 -7.01 9.56
CA ASN A 10 12.20 -8.31 9.40
C ASN A 10 11.33 -9.45 8.83
N VAL A 11 10.26 -9.14 8.11
CA VAL A 11 9.44 -10.16 7.41
C VAL A 11 9.91 -10.48 5.99
N GLY A 12 10.96 -9.79 5.48
CA GLY A 12 11.47 -9.98 4.13
C GLY A 12 10.90 -8.99 3.09
N GLN A 13 10.22 -7.92 3.53
CA GLN A 13 9.61 -6.92 2.67
C GLN A 13 10.60 -6.33 1.65
N SER A 14 11.72 -5.76 2.11
CA SER A 14 12.73 -5.17 1.22
C SER A 14 13.46 -6.22 0.37
N THR A 15 13.55 -7.47 0.84
CA THR A 15 14.07 -8.58 0.04
C THR A 15 13.15 -8.88 -1.14
N LEU A 16 11.84 -8.95 -0.88
CA LEU A 16 10.82 -9.14 -1.92
C LEU A 16 10.83 -7.97 -2.90
N PHE A 17 10.84 -6.72 -2.41
CA PHE A 17 10.92 -5.53 -3.25
C PHE A 17 12.15 -5.58 -4.16
N ASN A 18 13.32 -5.87 -3.60
CA ASN A 18 14.56 -5.99 -4.37
C ASN A 18 14.51 -7.14 -5.39
N ALA A 19 13.93 -8.28 -5.04
CA ALA A 19 13.80 -9.41 -5.96
C ALA A 19 12.88 -9.07 -7.15
N ILE A 20 11.76 -8.39 -6.90
CA ILE A 20 10.82 -7.98 -7.94
C ILE A 20 11.44 -6.90 -8.84
N THR A 21 12.11 -5.90 -8.26
CA THR A 21 12.59 -4.73 -9.00
C THR A 21 13.96 -4.94 -9.67
N LYS A 22 14.86 -5.75 -9.09
CA LYS A 22 16.19 -6.01 -9.66
C LYS A 22 16.18 -6.96 -10.87
N SER A 23 15.20 -7.85 -10.96
CA SER A 23 15.07 -8.73 -12.13
C SER A 23 14.70 -7.98 -13.40
N GLN A 24 14.44 -6.67 -13.33
CA GLN A 24 14.03 -5.84 -14.47
C GLN A 24 14.89 -4.57 -14.67
N VAL A 25 16.12 -4.54 -14.17
CA VAL A 25 17.04 -3.40 -14.38
C VAL A 25 17.29 -3.10 -15.88
N GLU A 26 17.05 -4.06 -16.77
CA GLU A 26 17.12 -3.84 -18.22
C GLU A 26 15.92 -3.04 -18.78
N ALA A 27 14.81 -2.95 -18.05
CA ALA A 27 13.63 -2.17 -18.47
C ALA A 27 13.71 -0.66 -18.13
N ALA A 28 14.84 -0.18 -17.62
CA ALA A 28 15.05 1.19 -17.14
C ALA A 28 15.11 2.27 -18.24
N ASN A 29 14.65 2.00 -19.45
CA ASN A 29 14.54 2.97 -20.54
C ASN A 29 13.16 3.66 -20.62
N TYR A 30 12.42 3.72 -19.51
CA TYR A 30 11.20 4.52 -19.45
C TYR A 30 11.54 6.00 -19.30
N PRO A 31 11.11 6.87 -20.26
CA PRO A 31 11.47 8.28 -20.26
C PRO A 31 10.92 9.11 -19.08
N PHE A 32 10.14 8.49 -18.17
CA PHE A 32 9.49 9.14 -17.02
C PHE A 32 9.75 8.45 -15.68
N ALA A 33 10.70 7.52 -15.61
CA ALA A 33 11.05 6.89 -14.33
C ALA A 33 11.83 7.88 -13.46
N THR A 34 11.13 8.57 -12.58
CA THR A 34 11.78 9.32 -11.49
C THR A 34 12.35 8.29 -10.53
N ILE A 35 13.68 8.23 -10.38
CA ILE A 35 14.35 7.37 -9.40
C ILE A 35 14.07 7.95 -8.02
N GLN A 36 12.96 7.53 -7.40
CA GLN A 36 12.72 7.79 -5.99
C GLN A 36 13.25 6.59 -5.19
N PRO A 37 13.94 6.82 -4.07
CA PRO A 37 14.32 5.72 -3.17
C PRO A 37 13.03 5.00 -2.74
N ASN A 38 13.06 3.68 -2.81
CA ASN A 38 11.95 2.78 -2.45
C ASN A 38 10.77 2.71 -3.46
N VAL A 39 10.93 3.17 -4.69
CA VAL A 39 9.95 2.97 -5.77
C VAL A 39 10.58 2.19 -6.91
N GLY A 40 9.92 1.14 -7.36
CA GLY A 40 10.34 0.32 -8.48
C GLY A 40 9.21 0.14 -9.49
N VAL A 41 9.50 0.29 -10.77
CA VAL A 41 8.54 0.04 -11.86
C VAL A 41 8.86 -1.28 -12.53
N VAL A 42 7.86 -2.13 -12.67
CA VAL A 42 7.98 -3.50 -13.18
C VAL A 42 7.00 -3.69 -14.32
N GLU A 43 7.48 -4.17 -15.48
CA GLU A 43 6.62 -4.57 -16.59
C GLU A 43 5.88 -5.86 -16.27
N VAL A 44 4.63 -5.96 -16.72
CA VAL A 44 3.83 -7.17 -16.60
C VAL A 44 3.92 -7.96 -17.89
N PRO A 45 4.60 -9.14 -17.91
CA PRO A 45 4.63 -10.00 -19.07
C PRO A 45 3.21 -10.42 -19.47
N ASP A 46 2.89 -10.39 -20.76
CA ASP A 46 1.59 -10.82 -21.26
C ASP A 46 1.77 -11.61 -22.58
N ALA A 47 1.60 -12.93 -22.49
CA ALA A 47 1.73 -13.83 -23.63
C ALA A 47 0.77 -13.49 -24.80
N ARG A 48 -0.32 -12.79 -24.54
CA ARG A 48 -1.24 -12.33 -25.59
C ARG A 48 -0.61 -11.21 -26.41
N ILE A 49 0.11 -10.30 -25.73
CA ILE A 49 0.87 -9.23 -26.41
C ILE A 49 2.01 -9.87 -27.20
N ASP A 50 2.75 -10.82 -26.61
CA ASP A 50 3.84 -11.52 -27.30
C ASP A 50 3.34 -12.16 -28.59
N ARG A 51 2.17 -12.84 -28.55
CA ARG A 51 1.56 -13.44 -29.72
C ARG A 51 1.14 -12.42 -30.79
N LEU A 52 0.63 -11.26 -30.37
CA LEU A 52 0.31 -10.17 -31.30
C LEU A 52 1.56 -9.58 -31.95
N VAL A 53 2.65 -9.45 -31.19
CA VAL A 53 3.94 -9.00 -31.70
C VAL A 53 4.48 -9.94 -32.78
N GLU A 54 4.39 -11.23 -32.56
CA GLU A 54 4.78 -12.25 -33.56
C GLU A 54 3.97 -12.15 -34.87
N ILE A 55 2.69 -11.80 -34.78
CA ILE A 55 1.80 -11.73 -35.96
C ILE A 55 1.98 -10.41 -36.72
N PHE A 56 2.04 -9.28 -35.99
CA PHE A 56 1.95 -7.96 -36.60
C PHE A 56 3.28 -7.22 -36.74
N HIS A 57 4.36 -7.73 -36.13
CA HIS A 57 5.70 -7.14 -36.15
C HIS A 57 5.70 -5.61 -35.92
N PRO A 58 5.11 -5.12 -34.80
CA PRO A 58 4.98 -3.68 -34.54
C PRO A 58 6.34 -3.02 -34.39
N LYS A 59 6.43 -1.72 -34.75
CA LYS A 59 7.66 -0.93 -34.54
C LYS A 59 7.99 -0.72 -33.07
N LYS A 60 7.00 -0.79 -32.18
CA LYS A 60 7.16 -0.60 -30.75
C LYS A 60 6.10 -1.40 -30.00
N THR A 61 6.52 -2.08 -28.95
CA THR A 61 5.65 -2.78 -28.01
C THR A 61 5.77 -2.13 -26.63
N ILE A 62 4.67 -1.90 -25.95
CA ILE A 62 4.63 -1.34 -24.59
C ILE A 62 3.74 -2.25 -23.74
N TYR A 63 4.34 -2.87 -22.73
CA TYR A 63 3.61 -3.63 -21.74
C TYR A 63 3.04 -2.71 -20.66
N THR A 64 2.00 -3.17 -19.96
CA THR A 64 1.53 -2.46 -18.77
C THR A 64 2.56 -2.58 -17.65
N THR A 65 2.53 -1.63 -16.72
CA THR A 65 3.47 -1.60 -15.60
C THR A 65 2.76 -1.54 -14.27
N PHE A 66 3.39 -2.16 -13.26
CA PHE A 66 3.12 -1.88 -11.85
C PHE A 66 4.24 -1.04 -11.26
N GLU A 67 3.86 -0.08 -10.44
CA GLU A 67 4.77 0.68 -9.60
C GLU A 67 4.69 0.08 -8.19
N PHE A 68 5.82 -0.43 -7.68
CA PHE A 68 5.94 -0.93 -6.32
C PHE A 68 6.60 0.12 -5.45
N THR A 69 6.03 0.37 -4.28
CA THR A 69 6.61 1.24 -3.27
C THR A 69 6.90 0.40 -2.03
N ASP A 70 8.18 0.36 -1.61
CA ASP A 70 8.57 -0.24 -0.32
C ASP A 70 8.20 0.77 0.78
N ILE A 71 7.11 0.49 1.50
CA ILE A 71 6.62 1.33 2.58
C ILE A 71 7.23 0.82 3.88
N ALA A 72 8.02 1.66 4.55
CA ALA A 72 8.72 1.30 5.79
C ALA A 72 7.77 0.61 6.79
N GLY A 73 8.26 -0.50 7.38
CA GLY A 73 7.45 -1.39 8.20
C GLY A 73 6.67 -0.70 9.32
N LEU A 74 5.45 -1.13 9.50
CA LEU A 74 4.59 -0.69 10.60
C LEU A 74 5.03 -1.36 11.90
N VAL A 75 5.11 -0.59 12.98
CA VAL A 75 5.24 -1.11 14.33
C VAL A 75 3.94 -0.90 15.08
N LYS A 76 3.61 -1.82 15.97
CA LYS A 76 2.44 -1.76 16.85
C LYS A 76 2.37 -0.41 17.58
N GLY A 77 1.20 0.22 17.57
CA GLY A 77 1.01 1.55 18.16
C GLY A 77 1.36 2.73 17.25
N ALA A 78 1.66 2.49 15.98
CA ALA A 78 1.99 3.55 15.03
C ALA A 78 0.82 4.51 14.77
N SER A 79 -0.42 4.05 14.93
CA SER A 79 -1.63 4.89 14.82
C SER A 79 -1.71 5.95 15.91
N LYS A 80 -1.12 5.69 17.10
CA LYS A 80 -1.09 6.61 18.26
C LYS A 80 0.17 7.45 18.35
N GLY A 81 1.18 7.19 17.49
CA GLY A 81 2.49 7.83 17.52
C GLY A 81 2.58 9.06 16.62
N GLU A 82 3.18 10.13 17.12
CA GLU A 82 3.59 11.26 16.30
C GLU A 82 4.78 10.84 15.42
N GLY A 83 4.73 11.13 14.11
CA GLY A 83 5.86 11.03 13.19
C GLY A 83 5.83 9.83 12.25
N LEU A 84 6.41 8.68 12.59
CA LEU A 84 6.60 7.54 11.66
C LEU A 84 5.29 6.90 11.21
N GLY A 85 4.31 6.74 12.11
CA GLY A 85 3.00 6.19 11.77
C GLY A 85 2.22 7.07 10.78
N ASN A 86 2.29 8.38 10.91
CA ASN A 86 1.64 9.30 9.98
C ASN A 86 2.29 9.27 8.58
N LYS A 87 3.63 9.10 8.49
CA LYS A 87 4.33 8.94 7.21
C LYS A 87 3.96 7.62 6.54
N PHE A 88 3.90 6.53 7.30
CA PHE A 88 3.46 5.23 6.80
C PHE A 88 2.07 5.31 6.16
N LEU A 89 1.12 5.91 6.87
CA LEU A 89 -0.26 6.06 6.40
C LEU A 89 -0.40 7.03 5.22
N ALA A 90 0.44 8.08 5.17
CA ALA A 90 0.51 8.97 4.02
C ALA A 90 0.94 8.19 2.77
N ASN A 91 1.99 7.35 2.89
CA ASN A 91 2.47 6.52 1.80
C ASN A 91 1.42 5.49 1.32
N ILE A 92 0.69 4.86 2.25
CA ILE A 92 -0.42 3.95 1.89
C ILE A 92 -1.50 4.66 1.08
N ARG A 93 -1.86 5.90 1.44
CA ARG A 93 -2.89 6.67 0.73
C ARG A 93 -2.52 7.02 -0.71
N GLU A 94 -1.24 6.98 -1.05
CA GLU A 94 -0.74 7.22 -2.41
C GLU A 94 -0.75 5.96 -3.27
N THR A 95 -1.13 4.80 -2.72
CA THR A 95 -1.19 3.53 -3.42
C THR A 95 -2.61 3.14 -3.78
N ASP A 96 -2.76 2.39 -4.89
CA ASP A 96 -4.05 1.86 -5.35
C ASP A 96 -4.42 0.57 -4.61
N ALA A 97 -3.41 -0.19 -4.14
CA ALA A 97 -3.59 -1.42 -3.38
C ALA A 97 -2.36 -1.72 -2.51
N ILE A 98 -2.54 -2.61 -1.54
CA ILE A 98 -1.51 -3.03 -0.58
C ILE A 98 -1.15 -4.49 -0.86
N LEU A 99 0.16 -4.76 -0.93
CA LEU A 99 0.74 -6.09 -0.90
C LEU A 99 1.27 -6.34 0.52
N HIS A 100 0.54 -7.14 1.28
CA HIS A 100 0.89 -7.44 2.66
C HIS A 100 1.87 -8.62 2.73
N VAL A 101 3.07 -8.38 3.24
CA VAL A 101 4.12 -9.39 3.40
C VAL A 101 4.11 -9.93 4.82
N LEU A 102 3.89 -11.24 4.94
CA LEU A 102 3.85 -11.96 6.21
C LEU A 102 5.03 -12.94 6.29
N ARG A 103 5.64 -13.04 7.47
CA ARG A 103 6.69 -14.00 7.73
C ARG A 103 6.09 -15.35 8.12
N CYS A 104 6.31 -16.37 7.27
CA CYS A 104 5.85 -17.73 7.50
C CYS A 104 7.02 -18.73 7.68
N PHE A 105 8.24 -18.25 7.85
CA PHE A 105 9.44 -19.07 8.03
C PHE A 105 10.11 -18.77 9.37
N ASP A 106 10.75 -19.79 9.94
CA ASP A 106 11.61 -19.66 11.12
C ASP A 106 13.08 -19.55 10.71
N ASP A 107 13.80 -18.59 11.31
CA ASP A 107 15.23 -18.41 11.14
C ASP A 107 15.77 -17.75 12.43
N GLU A 108 16.67 -18.45 13.11
CA GLU A 108 17.27 -17.99 14.38
C GLU A 108 18.10 -16.71 14.22
N ASN A 109 18.62 -16.45 13.02
CA ASN A 109 19.41 -15.25 12.71
C ASN A 109 18.56 -14.03 12.41
N VAL A 110 17.25 -14.20 12.22
CA VAL A 110 16.33 -13.11 11.89
C VAL A 110 15.36 -12.90 13.05
N THR A 111 15.61 -11.88 13.86
CA THR A 111 14.76 -11.57 15.02
C THR A 111 13.37 -11.13 14.58
N HIS A 112 12.31 -11.73 15.19
CA HIS A 112 10.96 -11.26 15.05
C HIS A 112 10.64 -10.19 16.10
N VAL A 113 9.89 -9.14 15.72
CA VAL A 113 9.56 -8.00 16.63
C VAL A 113 8.77 -8.42 17.86
N ASP A 114 7.90 -9.43 17.74
CA ASP A 114 7.10 -9.99 18.84
C ASP A 114 7.68 -11.28 19.42
N GLY A 115 8.93 -11.62 19.10
CA GLY A 115 9.68 -12.75 19.65
C GLY A 115 9.28 -14.14 19.11
N SER A 116 8.22 -14.25 18.33
CA SER A 116 7.76 -15.51 17.71
C SER A 116 7.12 -15.25 16.36
N VAL A 117 7.22 -16.23 15.45
CA VAL A 117 6.57 -16.16 14.12
C VAL A 117 5.11 -16.59 14.27
N ASP A 118 4.20 -15.69 13.93
CA ASP A 118 2.77 -15.94 13.87
C ASP A 118 2.13 -15.07 12.78
N PRO A 119 2.00 -15.58 11.55
CA PRO A 119 1.51 -14.79 10.42
C PRO A 119 0.09 -14.25 10.59
N VAL A 120 -0.77 -14.96 11.33
CA VAL A 120 -2.16 -14.53 11.56
C VAL A 120 -2.19 -13.34 12.51
N ARG A 121 -1.49 -13.44 13.64
CA ARG A 121 -1.32 -12.32 14.58
C ARG A 121 -0.69 -11.11 13.90
N ASP A 122 0.35 -11.32 13.09
CA ASP A 122 1.08 -10.24 12.41
C ASP A 122 0.18 -9.52 11.40
N LYS A 123 -0.67 -10.27 10.69
CA LYS A 123 -1.71 -9.70 9.82
C LYS A 123 -2.70 -8.86 10.62
N GLU A 124 -3.22 -9.39 11.73
CA GLU A 124 -4.20 -8.70 12.57
C GLU A 124 -3.65 -7.41 13.18
N ILE A 125 -2.35 -7.35 13.51
CA ILE A 125 -1.70 -6.14 14.00
C ILE A 125 -1.78 -5.03 12.94
N ILE A 126 -1.42 -5.32 11.70
CA ILE A 126 -1.45 -4.32 10.62
C ILE A 126 -2.88 -3.92 10.27
N ASP A 127 -3.78 -4.88 10.16
CA ASP A 127 -5.19 -4.61 9.89
C ASP A 127 -5.80 -3.69 10.98
N THR A 128 -5.49 -3.97 12.25
CA THR A 128 -5.96 -3.16 13.38
C THR A 128 -5.42 -1.71 13.31
N GLU A 129 -4.14 -1.53 13.02
CA GLU A 129 -3.56 -0.19 12.89
C GLU A 129 -4.17 0.61 11.73
N LEU A 130 -4.46 -0.05 10.61
CA LEU A 130 -5.15 0.57 9.47
C LEU A 130 -6.59 0.94 9.84
N GLN A 131 -7.34 0.04 10.48
CA GLN A 131 -8.71 0.28 10.93
C GLN A 131 -8.80 1.42 11.93
N LEU A 132 -7.89 1.48 12.91
CA LEU A 132 -7.83 2.58 13.87
C LEU A 132 -7.62 3.94 13.19
N LYS A 133 -6.82 3.95 12.13
CA LYS A 133 -6.58 5.19 11.38
C LYS A 133 -7.75 5.57 10.47
N ASP A 134 -8.44 4.61 9.91
CA ASP A 134 -9.67 4.85 9.17
C ASP A 134 -10.75 5.41 10.11
N LEU A 135 -10.88 4.85 11.30
CA LEU A 135 -11.79 5.35 12.33
C LEU A 135 -11.50 6.81 12.71
N GLU A 136 -10.23 7.14 12.97
CA GLU A 136 -9.81 8.52 13.27
C GLU A 136 -10.18 9.48 12.11
N THR A 137 -9.98 9.03 10.87
CA THR A 137 -10.32 9.80 9.67
C THR A 137 -11.81 10.02 9.57
N ILE A 138 -12.62 8.98 9.80
CA ILE A 138 -14.09 9.03 9.79
C ILE A 138 -14.59 9.98 10.89
N GLU A 139 -14.09 9.85 12.13
CA GLU A 139 -14.47 10.71 13.24
C GLU A 139 -14.15 12.19 12.99
N SER A 140 -12.95 12.47 12.50
CA SER A 140 -12.56 13.83 12.12
C SER A 140 -13.50 14.42 11.04
N ARG A 141 -13.91 13.58 10.08
CA ARG A 141 -14.81 14.01 9.00
C ARG A 141 -16.24 14.20 9.48
N ILE A 142 -16.72 13.34 10.38
CA ILE A 142 -18.03 13.51 11.05
C ILE A 142 -18.09 14.86 11.75
N GLN A 143 -17.09 15.21 12.55
CA GLN A 143 -17.05 16.49 13.27
C GLN A 143 -17.15 17.70 12.31
N LYS A 144 -16.51 17.62 11.14
CA LYS A 144 -16.53 18.72 10.16
C LYS A 144 -17.89 18.87 9.48
N VAL A 145 -18.57 17.77 9.13
CA VAL A 145 -19.84 17.81 8.40
C VAL A 145 -21.06 17.91 9.31
N GLN A 146 -20.92 17.54 10.59
CA GLN A 146 -22.04 17.48 11.54
C GLN A 146 -22.81 18.80 11.65
N LYS A 147 -22.09 19.93 11.77
CA LYS A 147 -22.72 21.26 11.90
C LYS A 147 -23.55 21.58 10.64
N GLN A 148 -23.00 21.32 9.45
CA GLN A 148 -23.69 21.58 8.18
C GLN A 148 -24.90 20.66 7.98
N ALA A 149 -24.76 19.39 8.37
CA ALA A 149 -25.83 18.39 8.31
C ALA A 149 -27.00 18.71 9.27
N GLN A 150 -26.71 19.33 10.44
CA GLN A 150 -27.70 19.63 11.46
C GLN A 150 -28.39 21.01 11.27
N THR A 151 -27.70 21.99 10.67
CA THR A 151 -28.25 23.36 10.49
C THR A 151 -29.24 23.50 9.34
N GLY A 152 -29.53 22.44 8.62
CA GLY A 152 -30.68 22.34 7.70
C GLY A 152 -30.52 23.07 6.36
N GLY A 153 -30.53 22.33 5.28
CA GLY A 153 -30.55 22.83 3.90
C GLY A 153 -29.61 22.10 2.97
N ASP A 154 -28.49 21.60 3.46
CA ASP A 154 -27.51 20.86 2.65
C ASP A 154 -27.80 19.35 2.68
N LYS A 155 -28.54 18.86 1.66
CA LYS A 155 -28.84 17.43 1.50
C LYS A 155 -27.57 16.56 1.35
N GLN A 156 -26.52 17.11 0.73
CA GLN A 156 -25.27 16.36 0.53
C GLN A 156 -24.51 16.20 1.85
N ALA A 157 -24.46 17.25 2.66
CA ALA A 157 -23.87 17.18 4.01
C ALA A 157 -24.60 16.17 4.89
N LYS A 158 -25.95 16.12 4.82
CA LYS A 158 -26.75 15.14 5.57
C LYS A 158 -26.48 13.71 5.10
N GLN A 159 -26.48 13.45 3.80
CA GLN A 159 -26.16 12.12 3.26
C GLN A 159 -24.74 11.68 3.64
N MET A 160 -23.77 12.58 3.55
CA MET A 160 -22.38 12.29 3.95
C MET A 160 -22.29 11.95 5.44
N TYR A 161 -22.98 12.72 6.28
CA TYR A 161 -23.03 12.46 7.72
C TYR A 161 -23.63 11.08 8.03
N ASP A 162 -24.77 10.75 7.42
CA ASP A 162 -25.48 9.47 7.63
C ASP A 162 -24.61 8.28 7.19
N ILE A 163 -23.87 8.42 6.08
CA ILE A 163 -22.92 7.42 5.60
C ILE A 163 -21.77 7.24 6.61
N LEU A 164 -21.14 8.34 7.01
CA LEU A 164 -19.99 8.30 7.92
C LEU A 164 -20.34 7.71 9.29
N VAL A 165 -21.53 8.02 9.83
CA VAL A 165 -22.01 7.45 11.10
C VAL A 165 -22.26 5.96 10.98
N LYS A 166 -22.66 5.47 9.80
CA LYS A 166 -22.88 4.03 9.57
C LYS A 166 -21.56 3.25 9.54
N TYR A 167 -20.44 3.88 9.14
CA TYR A 167 -19.13 3.24 9.06
C TYR A 167 -18.28 3.43 10.33
N LYS A 168 -18.74 4.20 11.30
CA LYS A 168 -18.14 4.34 12.63
C LYS A 168 -18.48 3.16 13.53
#